data_07ee273d4a26ec506605ce4fd7bc02de
#
_entry.id   07ee273d4a26ec506605ce4fd7bc02de
#
_cell.length_a   1.000
_cell.length_b   1.000
_cell.length_c   1.000
_cell.angle_alpha   90.00
_cell.angle_beta   90.00
_cell.angle_gamma   90.00
#
_symmetry.space_group_name_H-M   'P 1'
#
loop_
_entity.id
_entity.type
_entity.pdbx_description
1 polymer ?
#
loop_
_entity_poly.entity_id
_entity_poly.type
_entity_poly.pdbx_seq_one_letter_code
_entity_poly.pdbx_strand_id
1 'polypeptide(L)'
;MSFKLKVDKSVWKKIKVNLTRAEVYNINLGWFEENQYGPDNGNLKMAQVAQWNNEGHVNDSSSLVPGAITPPRPFMSVGLASALKVGANKDDFKDMVQAVLTGKSVMTAMNLSTNNFERTLRKVMLDWDTPRNAPLTIELKGFDNPLVDSSELIANVTAKVEKRGDV
;
A
#
# COMPACT_ATOMS: atom_id res chain seq x y z
N MET A 1 -19.57 23.16 -51.22
CA MET A 1 -19.17 21.77 -50.84
C MET A 1 -19.47 21.60 -49.35
N SER A 2 -20.30 20.64 -48.97
CA SER A 2 -20.66 20.39 -47.57
C SER A 2 -19.78 19.26 -47.06
N PHE A 3 -18.90 19.55 -46.08
CA PHE A 3 -18.10 18.54 -45.41
C PHE A 3 -18.94 17.87 -44.32
N LYS A 4 -19.29 16.61 -44.48
CA LYS A 4 -19.87 15.78 -43.41
C LYS A 4 -18.76 15.09 -42.62
N LEU A 5 -18.45 15.58 -41.46
CA LEU A 5 -17.52 14.91 -40.51
C LEU A 5 -18.23 13.69 -39.93
N LYS A 6 -17.76 12.49 -40.22
CA LYS A 6 -18.27 11.24 -39.62
C LYS A 6 -17.42 10.94 -38.38
N VAL A 7 -17.90 11.33 -37.21
CA VAL A 7 -17.21 11.04 -35.95
C VAL A 7 -17.57 9.63 -35.51
N ASP A 8 -16.58 8.77 -35.36
CA ASP A 8 -16.76 7.44 -34.79
C ASP A 8 -16.89 7.60 -33.24
N LYS A 9 -18.10 7.40 -32.76
CA LYS A 9 -18.42 7.50 -31.31
C LYS A 9 -18.20 6.19 -30.54
N SER A 10 -17.77 5.12 -31.19
CA SER A 10 -17.64 3.79 -30.58
C SER A 10 -16.56 3.78 -29.49
N VAL A 11 -15.39 4.36 -29.79
CA VAL A 11 -14.28 4.50 -28.83
C VAL A 11 -14.69 5.38 -27.65
N TRP A 12 -15.34 6.50 -27.91
CA TRP A 12 -15.82 7.40 -26.87
C TRP A 12 -16.86 6.74 -25.94
N LYS A 13 -17.72 5.89 -26.48
CA LYS A 13 -18.69 5.11 -25.67
C LYS A 13 -17.96 4.12 -24.76
N LYS A 14 -16.91 3.43 -25.25
CA LYS A 14 -16.07 2.53 -24.43
C LYS A 14 -15.35 3.28 -23.32
N ILE A 15 -14.76 4.44 -23.62
CA ILE A 15 -14.09 5.28 -22.63
C ILE A 15 -15.05 5.68 -21.50
N LYS A 16 -16.24 6.17 -21.83
CA LYS A 16 -17.26 6.54 -20.84
C LYS A 16 -17.62 5.36 -19.92
N VAL A 17 -17.90 4.18 -20.51
CA VAL A 17 -18.21 2.98 -19.73
C VAL A 17 -17.06 2.59 -18.81
N ASN A 18 -15.82 2.67 -19.27
CA ASN A 18 -14.66 2.36 -18.45
C ASN A 18 -14.46 3.36 -17.31
N LEU A 19 -14.67 4.65 -17.55
CA LEU A 19 -14.59 5.67 -16.50
C LEU A 19 -15.65 5.44 -15.41
N THR A 20 -16.90 5.17 -15.80
CA THR A 20 -17.97 4.85 -14.84
C THR A 20 -17.63 3.56 -14.05
N ARG A 21 -17.01 2.58 -14.70
CA ARG A 21 -16.56 1.35 -14.01
C ARG A 21 -15.38 1.60 -13.08
N ALA A 22 -14.53 2.59 -13.34
CA ALA A 22 -13.40 2.92 -12.48
C ALA A 22 -13.86 3.37 -11.08
N GLU A 23 -15.01 4.02 -10.98
CA GLU A 23 -15.57 4.52 -9.71
C GLU A 23 -15.95 3.40 -8.74
N VAL A 24 -16.12 2.17 -9.23
CA VAL A 24 -16.49 1.01 -8.39
C VAL A 24 -15.31 0.17 -7.93
N TYR A 25 -14.07 0.57 -8.23
CA TYR A 25 -12.87 -0.13 -7.79
C TYR A 25 -12.03 0.73 -6.86
N ASN A 26 -11.42 0.07 -5.87
CA ASN A 26 -10.40 0.65 -4.99
C ASN A 26 -9.10 -0.12 -5.13
N ILE A 27 -7.98 0.54 -4.85
CA ILE A 27 -6.70 -0.11 -4.59
C ILE A 27 -6.52 -0.12 -3.07
N ASN A 28 -6.55 -1.30 -2.47
CA ASN A 28 -6.27 -1.51 -1.06
C ASN A 28 -4.80 -1.88 -0.91
N LEU A 29 -4.06 -1.16 -0.06
CA LEU A 29 -2.62 -1.35 0.17
C LEU A 29 -2.38 -1.69 1.63
N GLY A 30 -1.64 -2.75 1.90
CA GLY A 30 -1.28 -3.14 3.26
C GLY A 30 -1.12 -4.64 3.45
N TRP A 31 -1.67 -5.17 4.53
CA TRP A 31 -1.66 -6.59 4.90
C TRP A 31 -3.10 -7.08 5.00
N PHE A 32 -3.36 -8.19 4.37
CA PHE A 32 -4.69 -8.79 4.29
C PHE A 32 -4.85 -9.91 5.30
N GLU A 33 -6.04 -10.46 5.41
CA GLU A 33 -6.41 -11.44 6.43
C GLU A 33 -5.52 -12.69 6.42
N GLU A 34 -5.04 -13.10 5.26
CA GLU A 34 -4.15 -14.22 5.08
C GLU A 34 -2.71 -13.97 5.55
N ASN A 35 -2.30 -12.69 5.72
CA ASN A 35 -0.95 -12.35 6.13
C ASN A 35 -0.80 -12.48 7.66
N GLN A 36 -0.10 -13.52 8.09
CA GLN A 36 0.20 -13.76 9.50
C GLN A 36 1.61 -14.31 9.67
N TYR A 37 2.20 -14.02 10.82
CA TYR A 37 3.46 -14.59 11.25
C TYR A 37 3.31 -16.08 11.56
N GLY A 38 4.44 -16.79 11.60
CA GLY A 38 4.46 -18.20 11.96
C GLY A 38 4.12 -18.47 13.44
N PRO A 39 4.03 -19.78 13.82
CA PRO A 39 3.73 -20.20 15.18
C PRO A 39 4.68 -19.65 16.24
N ASP A 40 5.95 -19.46 15.91
CA ASP A 40 6.98 -18.91 16.82
C ASP A 40 6.64 -17.46 17.25
N ASN A 41 5.84 -16.75 16.48
CA ASN A 41 5.31 -15.42 16.79
C ASN A 41 3.82 -15.47 17.15
N GLY A 42 3.31 -16.59 17.63
CA GLY A 42 1.93 -16.74 18.07
C GLY A 42 0.87 -16.56 16.98
N ASN A 43 1.21 -16.74 15.71
CA ASN A 43 0.34 -16.52 14.54
C ASN A 43 -0.29 -15.12 14.51
N LEU A 44 0.43 -14.11 14.97
CA LEU A 44 -0.03 -12.72 14.96
C LEU A 44 -0.36 -12.25 13.54
N LYS A 45 -1.45 -11.52 13.39
CA LYS A 45 -1.80 -10.89 12.12
C LYS A 45 -0.83 -9.77 11.80
N MET A 46 -0.27 -9.75 10.60
CA MET A 46 0.67 -8.71 10.16
C MET A 46 0.02 -7.33 10.15
N ALA A 47 -1.27 -7.25 9.78
CA ALA A 47 -2.03 -6.00 9.85
C ALA A 47 -2.06 -5.41 11.27
N GLN A 48 -2.21 -6.24 12.31
CA GLN A 48 -2.21 -5.80 13.70
C GLN A 48 -0.84 -5.26 14.13
N VAL A 49 0.23 -5.98 13.77
CA VAL A 49 1.61 -5.52 14.06
C VAL A 49 1.91 -4.21 13.31
N ALA A 50 1.45 -4.09 12.07
CA ALA A 50 1.57 -2.86 11.30
C ALA A 50 0.82 -1.69 11.97
N GLN A 51 -0.39 -1.92 12.47
CA GLN A 51 -1.17 -0.94 13.19
C GLN A 51 -0.45 -0.48 14.47
N TRP A 52 0.03 -1.41 15.29
CA TRP A 52 0.78 -1.09 16.50
C TRP A 52 2.01 -0.21 16.23
N ASN A 53 2.75 -0.50 15.16
CA ASN A 53 3.88 0.33 14.78
C ASN A 53 3.45 1.69 14.22
N ASN A 54 2.36 1.73 13.45
CA ASN A 54 1.88 2.97 12.84
C ASN A 54 1.32 3.97 13.87
N GLU A 55 0.53 3.46 14.82
CA GLU A 55 -0.19 4.26 15.82
C GLU A 55 0.55 4.38 17.15
N GLY A 56 1.55 3.52 17.36
CA GLY A 56 2.17 3.31 18.67
C GLY A 56 1.28 2.47 19.58
N HIS A 57 1.87 1.94 20.63
CA HIS A 57 1.14 1.15 21.63
C HIS A 57 1.87 1.12 22.97
N VAL A 58 1.17 0.67 24.00
CA VAL A 58 1.74 0.35 25.30
C VAL A 58 1.97 -1.15 25.35
N ASN A 59 3.16 -1.55 25.73
CA ASN A 59 3.51 -2.95 25.88
C ASN A 59 2.67 -3.60 26.97
N ASP A 60 2.11 -4.76 26.68
CA ASP A 60 1.32 -5.53 27.64
C ASP A 60 2.18 -6.28 28.66
N SER A 61 1.53 -7.02 29.57
CA SER A 61 2.19 -7.78 30.64
C SER A 61 3.03 -8.96 30.15
N SER A 62 2.88 -9.39 28.91
CA SER A 62 3.63 -10.51 28.31
C SER A 62 4.91 -10.05 27.60
N SER A 63 5.10 -8.75 27.40
CA SER A 63 6.29 -8.22 26.75
C SER A 63 7.51 -8.21 27.69
N LEU A 64 8.72 -8.15 27.09
CA LEU A 64 9.98 -8.04 27.85
C LEU A 64 10.05 -6.80 28.75
N VAL A 65 9.34 -5.73 28.37
CA VAL A 65 9.27 -4.49 29.16
C VAL A 65 7.81 -4.05 29.24
N PRO A 66 7.03 -4.62 30.19
CA PRO A 66 5.64 -4.25 30.37
C PRO A 66 5.46 -2.77 30.69
N GLY A 67 4.43 -2.15 30.09
CA GLY A 67 4.12 -0.73 30.29
C GLY A 67 5.03 0.24 29.53
N ALA A 68 6.06 -0.22 28.84
CA ALA A 68 6.84 0.63 27.96
C ALA A 68 6.00 1.11 26.76
N ILE A 69 6.24 2.34 26.33
CA ILE A 69 5.53 2.96 25.21
C ILE A 69 6.35 2.80 23.93
N THR A 70 5.78 2.15 22.94
CA THR A 70 6.29 2.18 21.56
C THR A 70 5.71 3.42 20.87
N PRO A 71 6.55 4.37 20.43
CA PRO A 71 6.07 5.60 19.84
C PRO A 71 5.43 5.34 18.46
N PRO A 72 4.47 6.18 18.02
CA PRO A 72 3.86 6.07 16.71
C PRO A 72 4.87 6.33 15.58
N ARG A 73 4.75 5.56 14.52
CA ARG A 73 5.53 5.68 13.27
C ARG A 73 4.55 5.66 12.10
N PRO A 74 3.99 6.79 11.69
CA PRO A 74 2.88 6.85 10.74
C PRO A 74 3.31 6.56 9.29
N PHE A 75 4.00 5.46 9.06
CA PHE A 75 4.56 5.05 7.78
C PHE A 75 3.47 4.78 6.71
N MET A 76 2.27 4.38 7.10
CA MET A 76 1.16 4.16 6.17
C MET A 76 0.76 5.45 5.46
N SER A 77 0.55 6.53 6.21
CA SER A 77 0.17 7.83 5.65
C SER A 77 1.31 8.45 4.82
N VAL A 78 2.55 8.31 5.29
CA VAL A 78 3.74 8.77 4.55
C VAL A 78 3.93 7.96 3.26
N GLY A 79 3.75 6.65 3.32
CA GLY A 79 3.82 5.74 2.18
C GLY A 79 2.76 6.09 1.13
N LEU A 80 1.51 6.27 1.54
CA LEU A 80 0.42 6.67 0.65
C LEU A 80 0.68 8.05 0.03
N ALA A 81 1.05 9.04 0.84
CA ALA A 81 1.37 10.37 0.33
C ALA A 81 2.54 10.35 -0.66
N SER A 82 3.56 9.51 -0.41
CA SER A 82 4.70 9.33 -1.31
C SER A 82 4.29 8.65 -2.62
N ALA A 83 3.41 7.65 -2.56
CA ALA A 83 2.89 6.96 -3.72
C ALA A 83 1.98 7.85 -4.59
N LEU A 84 1.28 8.82 -3.98
CA LEU A 84 0.40 9.74 -4.68
C LEU A 84 1.09 11.03 -5.19
N LYS A 85 2.36 11.26 -4.84
CA LYS A 85 3.09 12.45 -5.33
C LYS A 85 3.15 12.47 -6.84
N VAL A 86 2.74 13.59 -7.42
CA VAL A 86 2.86 13.86 -8.85
C VAL A 86 4.34 13.83 -9.25
N GLY A 87 4.69 12.91 -10.14
CA GLY A 87 6.06 12.72 -10.63
C GLY A 87 6.74 11.43 -10.17
N ALA A 88 6.46 10.91 -8.96
CA ALA A 88 7.01 9.63 -8.52
C ALA A 88 6.42 8.44 -9.31
N ASN A 89 5.17 8.60 -9.79
CA ASN A 89 4.37 7.56 -10.45
C ASN A 89 3.76 8.03 -11.76
N LYS A 90 4.36 9.06 -12.38
CA LYS A 90 3.81 9.68 -13.58
C LYS A 90 3.62 8.68 -14.73
N ASP A 91 4.57 7.78 -14.89
CA ASP A 91 4.53 6.80 -15.98
C ASP A 91 3.47 5.72 -15.70
N ASP A 92 3.39 5.18 -14.48
CA ASP A 92 2.37 4.19 -14.10
C ASP A 92 0.95 4.78 -14.20
N PHE A 93 0.75 6.02 -13.76
CA PHE A 93 -0.52 6.70 -13.91
C PHE A 93 -0.88 6.96 -15.37
N LYS A 94 0.10 7.37 -16.17
CA LYS A 94 -0.05 7.53 -17.61
C LYS A 94 -0.43 6.22 -18.28
N ASP A 95 0.24 5.13 -17.94
CA ASP A 95 -0.04 3.79 -18.48
C ASP A 95 -1.42 3.30 -18.07
N MET A 96 -1.84 3.56 -16.83
CA MET A 96 -3.19 3.29 -16.37
C MET A 96 -4.24 4.06 -17.18
N VAL A 97 -4.07 5.37 -17.35
CA VAL A 97 -4.97 6.21 -18.14
C VAL A 97 -4.99 5.75 -19.58
N GLN A 98 -3.83 5.50 -20.19
CA GLN A 98 -3.71 5.00 -21.55
C GLN A 98 -4.41 3.64 -21.72
N ALA A 99 -4.29 2.74 -20.77
CA ALA A 99 -4.98 1.45 -20.80
C ALA A 99 -6.51 1.63 -20.81
N VAL A 100 -7.05 2.53 -19.98
CA VAL A 100 -8.48 2.86 -19.97
C VAL A 100 -8.91 3.48 -21.30
N LEU A 101 -8.14 4.43 -21.84
CA LEU A 101 -8.43 5.11 -23.10
C LEU A 101 -8.38 4.15 -24.31
N THR A 102 -7.51 3.16 -24.29
CA THR A 102 -7.38 2.15 -25.36
C THR A 102 -8.38 0.99 -25.23
N GLY A 103 -9.25 1.03 -24.21
CA GLY A 103 -10.34 0.07 -24.04
C GLY A 103 -9.94 -1.21 -23.28
N LYS A 104 -8.79 -1.23 -22.61
CA LYS A 104 -8.46 -2.30 -21.64
C LYS A 104 -9.43 -2.25 -20.44
N SER A 105 -9.55 -3.35 -19.72
CA SER A 105 -10.40 -3.37 -18.53
C SER A 105 -9.84 -2.44 -17.45
N VAL A 106 -10.71 -1.80 -16.67
CA VAL A 106 -10.32 -0.92 -15.58
C VAL A 106 -9.48 -1.66 -14.55
N MET A 107 -9.87 -2.89 -14.20
CA MET A 107 -9.09 -3.72 -13.28
C MET A 107 -7.66 -3.94 -13.79
N THR A 108 -7.50 -4.27 -15.08
CA THR A 108 -6.16 -4.42 -15.68
C THR A 108 -5.36 -3.13 -15.60
N ALA A 109 -6.00 -1.99 -15.86
CA ALA A 109 -5.35 -0.68 -15.79
C ALA A 109 -4.91 -0.33 -14.37
N MET A 110 -5.76 -0.58 -13.37
CA MET A 110 -5.43 -0.31 -11.95
C MET A 110 -4.33 -1.25 -11.43
N ASN A 111 -4.30 -2.50 -11.86
CA ASN A 111 -3.25 -3.45 -11.50
C ASN A 111 -1.84 -3.02 -12.00
N LEU A 112 -1.74 -2.18 -13.01
CA LEU A 112 -0.45 -1.63 -13.42
C LEU A 112 0.18 -0.72 -12.35
N SER A 113 -0.66 -0.13 -11.48
CA SER A 113 -0.20 0.79 -10.43
C SER A 113 0.10 0.08 -9.10
N THR A 114 -0.41 -1.14 -8.88
CA THR A 114 -0.27 -1.83 -7.57
C THR A 114 1.18 -2.05 -7.17
N ASN A 115 2.03 -2.52 -8.08
CA ASN A 115 3.45 -2.76 -7.82
C ASN A 115 4.19 -1.51 -7.33
N ASN A 116 3.77 -0.35 -7.81
CA ASN A 116 4.38 0.89 -7.41
C ASN A 116 3.96 1.34 -6.02
N PHE A 117 2.67 1.15 -5.65
CA PHE A 117 2.21 1.39 -4.28
C PHE A 117 2.95 0.48 -3.29
N GLU A 118 3.07 -0.81 -3.58
CA GLU A 118 3.82 -1.76 -2.76
C GLU A 118 5.29 -1.35 -2.59
N ARG A 119 5.98 -1.11 -3.71
CA ARG A 119 7.39 -0.70 -3.71
C ARG A 119 7.62 0.59 -2.92
N THR A 120 6.72 1.57 -3.07
CA THR A 120 6.84 2.84 -2.38
C THR A 120 6.64 2.67 -0.87
N LEU A 121 5.64 1.91 -0.44
CA LEU A 121 5.42 1.64 0.99
C LEU A 121 6.58 0.86 1.60
N ARG A 122 7.05 -0.21 0.93
CA ARG A 122 8.24 -0.97 1.37
C ARG A 122 9.46 -0.07 1.51
N LYS A 123 9.69 0.83 0.54
CA LYS A 123 10.79 1.78 0.62
C LYS A 123 10.67 2.73 1.81
N VAL A 124 9.49 3.29 2.05
CA VAL A 124 9.24 4.16 3.21
C VAL A 124 9.51 3.42 4.51
N MET A 125 9.12 2.15 4.62
CA MET A 125 9.39 1.34 5.82
C MET A 125 10.89 1.04 5.99
N LEU A 126 11.59 0.74 4.91
CA LEU A 126 13.03 0.48 4.94
C LEU A 126 13.85 1.72 5.30
N ASP A 127 13.42 2.88 4.83
CA ASP A 127 14.11 4.15 5.06
C ASP A 127 13.68 4.83 6.39
N TRP A 128 12.79 4.20 7.18
CA TRP A 128 12.25 4.80 8.39
C TRP A 128 13.30 4.84 9.53
N ASP A 129 13.57 6.02 10.05
CA ASP A 129 14.62 6.23 11.06
C ASP A 129 14.14 6.95 12.33
N THR A 130 12.97 7.56 12.32
CA THR A 130 12.49 8.41 13.42
C THR A 130 11.00 8.17 13.72
N PRO A 131 10.62 7.91 14.97
CA PRO A 131 11.48 7.73 16.17
C PRO A 131 12.28 6.42 16.12
N ARG A 132 13.51 6.47 16.65
CA ARG A 132 14.42 5.33 16.72
C ARG A 132 13.90 4.22 17.63
N ASN A 133 14.51 3.05 17.53
CA ASN A 133 14.28 1.99 18.51
C ASN A 133 14.82 2.35 19.89
N ALA A 134 14.22 1.77 20.94
CA ALA A 134 14.79 1.82 22.27
C ALA A 134 16.17 1.10 22.32
N PRO A 135 17.11 1.51 23.19
CA PRO A 135 18.43 0.90 23.28
C PRO A 135 18.39 -0.63 23.43
N LEU A 136 17.51 -1.15 24.27
CA LEU A 136 17.32 -2.59 24.44
C LEU A 136 16.87 -3.27 23.14
N THR A 137 16.00 -2.64 22.37
CA THR A 137 15.57 -3.17 21.06
C THR A 137 16.72 -3.22 20.07
N ILE A 138 17.58 -2.19 20.05
CA ILE A 138 18.76 -2.15 19.20
C ILE A 138 19.74 -3.25 19.59
N GLU A 139 19.95 -3.46 20.90
CA GLU A 139 20.83 -4.51 21.43
C GLU A 139 20.34 -5.90 20.98
N LEU A 140 19.06 -6.18 21.15
CA LEU A 140 18.44 -7.47 20.79
C LEU A 140 18.45 -7.73 19.26
N LYS A 141 18.21 -6.70 18.45
CA LYS A 141 18.16 -6.80 16.97
C LYS A 141 19.54 -6.73 16.33
N GLY A 142 20.51 -6.11 16.97
CA GLY A 142 21.83 -5.84 16.42
C GLY A 142 21.90 -4.65 15.44
N PHE A 143 20.78 -3.96 15.20
CA PHE A 143 20.69 -2.80 14.31
C PHE A 143 19.53 -1.88 14.69
N ASP A 144 19.58 -0.63 14.22
CA ASP A 144 18.57 0.39 14.47
C ASP A 144 17.81 0.75 13.19
N ASN A 145 16.87 -0.11 12.80
CA ASN A 145 15.81 0.25 11.86
C ASN A 145 14.46 -0.05 12.53
N PRO A 146 13.64 0.98 12.80
CA PRO A 146 12.44 0.84 13.62
C PRO A 146 11.38 -0.12 13.08
N LEU A 147 11.25 -0.22 11.75
CA LEU A 147 10.20 -1.04 11.09
C LEU A 147 10.75 -2.34 10.49
N VAL A 148 12.04 -2.59 10.62
CA VAL A 148 12.69 -3.84 10.17
C VAL A 148 13.03 -4.69 11.38
N ASP A 149 12.64 -5.96 11.33
CA ASP A 149 13.09 -7.03 12.23
C ASP A 149 13.44 -8.24 11.36
N SER A 150 12.59 -9.23 11.21
CA SER A 150 12.76 -10.35 10.27
C SER A 150 12.53 -9.98 8.79
N SER A 151 12.13 -8.75 8.51
CA SER A 151 11.71 -8.26 7.19
C SER A 151 10.40 -8.86 6.65
N GLU A 152 9.76 -9.77 7.37
CA GLU A 152 8.51 -10.41 6.94
C GLU A 152 7.38 -9.40 6.76
N LEU A 153 7.26 -8.42 7.67
CA LEU A 153 6.24 -7.38 7.57
C LEU A 153 6.37 -6.62 6.24
N ILE A 154 7.58 -6.23 5.88
CA ILE A 154 7.88 -5.48 4.66
C ILE A 154 7.67 -6.35 3.41
N ALA A 155 8.12 -7.59 3.44
CA ALA A 155 8.00 -8.52 2.32
C ALA A 155 6.54 -8.80 1.95
N ASN A 156 5.65 -8.84 2.94
CA ASN A 156 4.23 -9.14 2.77
C ASN A 156 3.33 -7.92 2.50
N VAL A 157 3.91 -6.73 2.30
CA VAL A 157 3.13 -5.58 1.81
C VAL A 157 2.56 -5.92 0.44
N THR A 158 1.25 -5.80 0.30
CA THR A 158 0.53 -6.16 -0.94
C THR A 158 -0.50 -5.09 -1.28
N ALA A 159 -0.72 -4.88 -2.58
CA ALA A 159 -1.80 -4.02 -3.08
C ALA A 159 -2.78 -4.85 -3.92
N LYS A 160 -4.06 -4.76 -3.60
CA LYS A 160 -5.14 -5.46 -4.31
C LYS A 160 -6.12 -4.48 -4.91
N VAL A 161 -6.59 -4.78 -6.13
CA VAL A 161 -7.70 -4.06 -6.76
C VAL A 161 -8.98 -4.81 -6.45
N GLU A 162 -9.89 -4.18 -5.72
CA GLU A 162 -11.15 -4.77 -5.25
C GLU A 162 -12.33 -3.89 -5.62
N LYS A 163 -13.52 -4.48 -5.75
CA LYS A 163 -14.73 -3.70 -5.91
C LYS A 163 -15.08 -3.02 -4.59
N ARG A 164 -15.56 -1.79 -4.70
CA ARG A 164 -16.08 -1.03 -3.58
C ARG A 164 -17.31 -1.74 -3.01
N GLY A 165 -17.22 -2.19 -1.77
CA GLY A 165 -18.31 -2.91 -1.07
C GLY A 165 -18.12 -4.42 -0.94
N ASP A 166 -17.04 -4.96 -1.46
CA ASP A 166 -16.65 -6.38 -1.28
C ASP A 166 -15.69 -6.55 -0.07
N VAL A 167 -15.67 -5.55 0.87
CA VAL A 167 -14.87 -5.57 2.10
C VAL A 167 -15.77 -5.77 3.30
#